data_362096973be12fc184fd41273614b976
#
_entry.id   362096973be12fc184fd41273614b976
#
_cell.length_a   1.000
_cell.length_b   1.000
_cell.length_c   1.000
_cell.angle_alpha   90.00
_cell.angle_beta   90.00
_cell.angle_gamma   90.00
#
_symmetry.space_group_name_H-M   'P 1'
#
loop_
_entity.id
_entity.type
_entity.pdbx_description
1 polymer ?
#
loop_
_entity_poly.entity_id
_entity_poly.type
_entity_poly.pdbx_seq_one_letter_code
_entity_poly.pdbx_strand_id
1 'polypeptide(L)' 'IFIDDQYKNVQSAIRLGFTGIHFKSYQKLEMDLIQYKL' A
#
# COMPACT_ATOMS: atom_id res chain seq x y z
N ILE A 1 5.10 -6.28 -0.80
CA ILE A 1 4.17 -5.14 -0.69
C ILE A 1 4.52 -4.31 0.53
N PHE A 2 4.55 -3.03 0.37
CA PHE A 2 4.81 -2.07 1.45
C PHE A 2 3.51 -1.34 1.81
N ILE A 3 3.12 -1.41 3.08
CA ILE A 3 1.88 -0.81 3.55
C ILE A 3 2.21 0.16 4.69
N ASP A 4 1.77 1.40 4.58
CA ASP A 4 2.06 2.43 5.59
C ASP A 4 0.96 3.47 5.56
N ASP A 5 0.70 4.11 6.71
CA ASP A 5 -0.26 5.20 6.81
C ASP A 5 0.37 6.55 6.41
N GLN A 6 1.67 6.60 6.28
CA GLN A 6 2.40 7.80 5.84
C GLN A 6 2.57 7.77 4.33
N TYR A 7 1.89 8.66 3.64
CA TYR A 7 1.93 8.70 2.18
C TYR A 7 3.35 8.86 1.65
N LYS A 8 4.18 9.67 2.32
CA LYS A 8 5.56 9.89 1.91
C LYS A 8 6.35 8.59 1.86
N ASN A 9 6.14 7.73 2.85
CA ASN A 9 6.83 6.45 2.93
C ASN A 9 6.39 5.51 1.81
N VAL A 10 5.09 5.52 1.50
CA VAL A 10 4.56 4.71 0.41
C VAL A 10 5.16 5.15 -0.92
N GLN A 11 5.25 6.45 -1.15
CA GLN A 11 5.83 6.97 -2.38
C GLN A 11 7.30 6.60 -2.51
N SER A 12 8.05 6.67 -1.42
CA SER A 12 9.46 6.29 -1.43
C SER A 12 9.61 4.80 -1.78
N ALA A 13 8.76 3.96 -1.21
CA ALA A 13 8.79 2.53 -1.49
C ALA A 13 8.50 2.25 -2.97
N ILE A 14 7.52 2.95 -3.55
CA ILE A 14 7.18 2.79 -4.95
C ILE A 14 8.38 3.14 -5.84
N ARG A 15 9.10 4.22 -5.50
CA ARG A 15 10.29 4.63 -6.25
C ARG A 15 11.37 3.56 -6.21
N LEU A 16 11.43 2.79 -5.13
CA LEU A 16 12.41 1.72 -4.97
C LEU A 16 11.97 0.41 -5.60
N GLY A 17 10.80 0.39 -6.23
CA GLY A 17 10.32 -0.79 -6.93
C GLY A 17 9.36 -1.66 -6.13
N PHE A 18 8.95 -1.24 -4.94
CA PHE A 18 7.96 -1.96 -4.17
C PHE A 18 6.54 -1.62 -4.63
N THR A 19 5.62 -2.56 -4.44
CA THR A 19 4.19 -2.26 -4.55
C THR A 19 3.77 -1.58 -3.26
N GLY A 20 3.35 -0.32 -3.34
CA GLY A 20 3.00 0.47 -2.17
C GLY A 20 1.50 0.62 -2.00
N ILE A 21 1.02 0.47 -0.77
CA ILE A 21 -0.38 0.68 -0.42
C ILE A 21 -0.43 1.70 0.71
N HIS A 22 -1.13 2.80 0.49
CA HIS A 22 -1.36 3.82 1.51
C HIS A 22 -2.52 3.37 2.39
N PHE A 23 -2.22 3.05 3.65
CA PHE A 23 -3.23 2.58 4.59
C PHE A 23 -4.12 3.74 5.03
N LYS A 24 -5.42 3.64 4.76
CA LYS A 24 -6.41 4.63 5.18
C LYS A 24 -7.43 4.02 6.13
N SER A 25 -7.83 2.79 5.87
CA SER A 25 -8.79 2.07 6.68
C SER A 25 -8.66 0.58 6.38
N TYR A 26 -9.17 -0.25 7.29
CA TYR A 26 -9.14 -1.70 7.07
C TYR A 26 -9.93 -2.11 5.85
N GLN A 27 -11.06 -1.47 5.61
CA GLN A 27 -11.88 -1.79 4.44
C GLN A 27 -11.12 -1.51 3.14
N LYS A 28 -10.47 -0.35 3.07
CA LYS A 28 -9.71 0.03 1.89
C LYS A 28 -8.52 -0.91 1.69
N LEU A 29 -7.83 -1.26 2.76
CA LEU A 29 -6.70 -2.18 2.69
C LEU A 29 -7.15 -3.55 2.19
N GLU A 30 -8.27 -4.05 2.70
CA GLU A 30 -8.79 -5.34 2.27
C GLU A 30 -9.06 -5.36 0.77
N MET A 31 -9.69 -4.31 0.25
CA MET A 31 -9.95 -4.20 -1.18
C MET A 31 -8.66 -4.14 -1.99
N ASP A 32 -7.68 -3.40 -1.51
CA ASP A 32 -6.40 -3.30 -2.20
C ASP A 32 -5.69 -4.65 -2.27
N LEU A 33 -5.71 -5.40 -1.16
CA LEU A 33 -5.07 -6.71 -1.12
C LEU A 33 -5.77 -7.71 -2.05
N ILE A 34 -7.09 -7.66 -2.13
CA ILE A 34 -7.85 -8.51 -3.05
C ILE A 34 -7.43 -8.20 -4.49
N GLN A 35 -7.27 -6.93 -4.81
CA GLN A 35 -6.86 -6.51 -6.15
C GLN A 35 -5.50 -7.12 -6.51
N TYR A 36 -4.59 -7.24 -5.55
CA TYR A 36 -3.28 -7.84 -5.79
C TYR A 36 -3.28 -9.36 -5.62
N LYS A 37 -4.43 -9.96 -5.35
CA LYS A 37 -4.60 -11.42 -5.25
C LYS A 37 -3.75 -12.04 -4.15
N LEU A 38 -3.70 -11.37 -3.02
CA LEU A 38 -2.98 -11.86 -1.85
C LEU A 38 -3.89 -12.63 -0.90
#